data_c8c9be478bf869c7597b697f44551faf
#
_entry.id   c8c9be478bf869c7597b697f44551faf
#
_cell.length_a   1.000
_cell.length_b   1.000
_cell.length_c   1.000
_cell.angle_alpha   90.00
_cell.angle_beta   90.00
_cell.angle_gamma   90.00
#
_symmetry.space_group_name_H-M   'P 1'
#
loop_
_entity.id
_entity.type
_entity.pdbx_description
1 polymer ?
#
loop_
_entity_poly.entity_id
_entity_poly.type
_entity_poly.pdbx_seq_one_letter_code
_entity_poly.pdbx_strand_id
1 'polypeptide(L)'
;MAKYVDEGVQVTLVTCTLGEEGEVLLPELSHLASDQADALGEHRQGELAAAMAALGVSDWRLLGGPGRFRDSGMVGTPPNDRPDCFWRTDLLVPALEIVAVIREVRPQVVVTYDEFGGYGHPDHIQAHRVTHYAVDLAENPTFRLDLGEPWTVSKLYWTAFPRSVIRAGIEAMRAQGVDDDFTAMDPDDLPFACDDDLVTTAIEAGGYLDRKMAALRAHGTQVSVDGGFFALADNVGAEAFGTEYFRLARGTLGVTGADGRETDLFAGVPE
;
A
#
# COMPACT_ATOMS: atom_id res chain seq x y z
N MET A 1 -8.89 -4.04 2.45
CA MET A 1 -8.62 -5.32 3.15
C MET A 1 -9.78 -5.71 4.05
N ALA A 2 -10.15 -4.97 5.11
CA ALA A 2 -11.17 -5.36 6.09
C ALA A 2 -12.52 -5.79 5.48
N LYS A 3 -13.01 -5.07 4.46
CA LYS A 3 -14.22 -5.42 3.70
C LYS A 3 -14.14 -6.85 3.13
N TYR A 4 -13.10 -7.16 2.40
CA TYR A 4 -12.94 -8.46 1.74
C TYR A 4 -12.74 -9.61 2.74
N VAL A 5 -12.07 -9.36 3.88
CA VAL A 5 -11.98 -10.35 4.96
C VAL A 5 -13.36 -10.69 5.51
N ASP A 6 -14.21 -9.69 5.77
CA ASP A 6 -15.57 -9.91 6.28
C ASP A 6 -16.49 -10.58 5.24
N GLU A 7 -16.20 -10.40 3.95
CA GLU A 7 -16.88 -11.08 2.84
C GLU A 7 -16.35 -12.53 2.61
N GLY A 8 -15.40 -12.97 3.44
CA GLY A 8 -14.86 -14.34 3.40
C GLY A 8 -13.73 -14.55 2.38
N VAL A 9 -13.19 -13.46 1.80
CA VAL A 9 -12.06 -13.53 0.90
C VAL A 9 -10.76 -13.71 1.71
N GLN A 10 -9.91 -14.62 1.28
CA GLN A 10 -8.57 -14.73 1.82
C GLN A 10 -7.73 -13.52 1.38
N VAL A 11 -7.23 -12.76 2.35
CA VAL A 11 -6.36 -11.61 2.11
C VAL A 11 -4.96 -11.92 2.65
N THR A 12 -3.96 -11.84 1.77
CA THR A 12 -2.54 -11.97 2.12
C THR A 12 -1.85 -10.63 1.93
N LEU A 13 -1.23 -10.08 2.97
CA LEU A 13 -0.37 -8.91 2.87
C LEU A 13 1.09 -9.35 2.78
N VAL A 14 1.85 -8.74 1.87
CA VAL A 14 3.32 -8.87 1.83
C VAL A 14 3.95 -7.50 2.00
N THR A 15 4.73 -7.34 3.06
CA THR A 15 5.46 -6.11 3.38
C THR A 15 6.92 -6.29 2.98
N CYS A 16 7.48 -5.36 2.19
CA CYS A 16 8.80 -5.54 1.57
C CYS A 16 9.95 -5.21 2.53
N THR A 17 9.80 -4.17 3.36
CA THR A 17 10.83 -3.69 4.30
C THR A 17 10.22 -3.48 5.68
N LEU A 18 11.04 -3.26 6.69
CA LEU A 18 10.56 -2.98 8.05
C LEU A 18 10.38 -1.48 8.32
N GLY A 19 10.75 -0.62 7.36
CA GLY A 19 10.68 0.83 7.50
C GLY A 19 11.70 1.38 8.49
N GLU A 20 12.92 0.87 8.46
CA GLU A 20 14.01 1.16 9.39
C GLU A 20 14.46 2.62 9.35
N GLU A 21 14.31 3.27 8.18
CA GLU A 21 14.70 4.66 7.95
C GLU A 21 13.57 5.66 8.19
N GLY A 22 12.43 5.18 8.71
CA GLY A 22 11.27 6.03 9.04
C GLY A 22 11.58 7.02 10.16
N GLU A 23 10.91 8.19 10.14
CA GLU A 23 10.92 9.12 11.25
C GLU A 23 10.21 8.52 12.47
N VAL A 24 10.73 8.75 13.68
CA VAL A 24 10.09 8.33 14.92
C VAL A 24 9.34 9.52 15.53
N LEU A 25 8.02 9.55 15.36
CA LEU A 25 7.18 10.68 15.80
C LEU A 25 6.99 10.75 17.33
N LEU A 26 7.23 9.64 18.06
CA LEU A 26 7.10 9.58 19.50
C LEU A 26 8.45 9.91 20.16
N PRO A 27 8.58 11.03 20.89
CA PRO A 27 9.85 11.46 21.49
C PRO A 27 10.48 10.42 22.42
N GLU A 28 9.65 9.69 23.19
CA GLU A 28 10.09 8.64 24.10
C GLU A 28 10.69 7.41 23.38
N LEU A 29 10.37 7.23 22.08
CA LEU A 29 10.89 6.16 21.25
C LEU A 29 11.98 6.64 20.27
N SER A 30 12.38 7.91 20.32
CA SER A 30 13.39 8.49 19.40
C SER A 30 14.69 7.69 19.35
N HIS A 31 15.03 7.00 20.44
CA HIS A 31 16.21 6.13 20.51
C HIS A 31 16.17 4.92 19.55
N LEU A 32 15.00 4.59 18.98
CA LEU A 32 14.83 3.50 18.01
C LEU A 32 15.30 3.87 16.59
N ALA A 33 15.49 5.15 16.31
CA ALA A 33 15.85 5.65 14.99
C ALA A 33 17.11 4.98 14.41
N SER A 34 17.22 4.96 13.08
CA SER A 34 18.31 4.27 12.35
C SER A 34 19.71 4.86 12.67
N ASP A 35 19.78 6.14 13.03
CA ASP A 35 21.00 6.83 13.44
C ASP A 35 21.31 6.70 14.95
N GLN A 36 20.47 5.98 15.69
CA GLN A 36 20.59 5.72 17.13
C GLN A 36 20.80 4.23 17.37
N ALA A 37 19.79 3.53 17.90
CA ALA A 37 19.86 2.09 18.19
C ALA A 37 19.56 1.21 16.96
N ASP A 38 19.08 1.78 15.86
CA ASP A 38 18.66 1.05 14.64
C ASP A 38 17.67 -0.09 14.95
N ALA A 39 16.71 0.18 15.83
CA ALA A 39 15.75 -0.80 16.34
C ALA A 39 14.30 -0.52 15.91
N LEU A 40 14.07 0.51 15.10
CA LEU A 40 12.73 0.90 14.64
C LEU A 40 12.07 -0.23 13.84
N GLY A 41 12.81 -0.89 12.95
CA GLY A 41 12.27 -1.98 12.13
C GLY A 41 11.75 -3.16 12.98
N GLU A 42 12.45 -3.52 14.06
CA GLU A 42 11.98 -4.56 14.98
C GLU A 42 10.70 -4.11 15.70
N HIS A 43 10.65 -2.89 16.19
CA HIS A 43 9.47 -2.31 16.84
C HIS A 43 8.26 -2.30 15.91
N ARG A 44 8.44 -1.90 14.65
CA ARG A 44 7.35 -1.79 13.65
C ARG A 44 6.73 -3.12 13.27
N GLN A 45 7.39 -4.24 13.48
CA GLN A 45 6.75 -5.56 13.32
C GLN A 45 5.57 -5.73 14.30
N GLY A 46 5.69 -5.23 15.52
CA GLY A 46 4.59 -5.20 16.50
C GLY A 46 3.45 -4.28 16.07
N GLU A 47 3.77 -3.11 15.54
CA GLU A 47 2.79 -2.18 14.98
C GLU A 47 2.04 -2.79 13.79
N LEU A 48 2.75 -3.44 12.87
CA LEU A 48 2.16 -4.14 11.73
C LEU A 48 1.23 -5.27 12.20
N ALA A 49 1.66 -6.08 13.16
CA ALA A 49 0.83 -7.15 13.72
C ALA A 49 -0.49 -6.61 14.33
N ALA A 50 -0.40 -5.50 15.08
CA ALA A 50 -1.57 -4.84 15.64
C ALA A 50 -2.50 -4.25 14.57
N ALA A 51 -1.93 -3.64 13.52
CA ALA A 51 -2.68 -3.13 12.38
C ALA A 51 -3.41 -4.25 11.63
N MET A 52 -2.75 -5.37 11.37
CA MET A 52 -3.36 -6.53 10.72
C MET A 52 -4.47 -7.14 11.57
N ALA A 53 -4.29 -7.22 12.88
CA ALA A 53 -5.34 -7.67 13.80
C ALA A 53 -6.57 -6.74 13.76
N ALA A 54 -6.38 -5.42 13.72
CA ALA A 54 -7.47 -4.45 13.57
C ALA A 54 -8.24 -4.63 12.24
N LEU A 55 -7.54 -4.93 11.14
CA LEU A 55 -8.14 -5.19 9.83
C LEU A 55 -8.73 -6.61 9.71
N GLY A 56 -8.41 -7.53 10.63
CA GLY A 56 -8.81 -8.93 10.57
C GLY A 56 -8.00 -9.76 9.56
N VAL A 57 -6.84 -9.27 9.12
CA VAL A 57 -5.95 -9.97 8.20
C VAL A 57 -5.06 -10.92 9.00
N SER A 58 -5.21 -12.22 8.77
CA SER A 58 -4.45 -13.26 9.47
C SER A 58 -3.20 -13.73 8.72
N ASP A 59 -3.18 -13.61 7.38
CA ASP A 59 -2.01 -13.94 6.56
C ASP A 59 -1.28 -12.64 6.16
N TRP A 60 -0.21 -12.33 6.88
CA TRP A 60 0.69 -11.24 6.55
C TRP A 60 2.13 -11.71 6.66
N ARG A 61 2.96 -11.26 5.75
CA ARG A 61 4.32 -11.78 5.56
C ARG A 61 5.30 -10.64 5.35
N LEU A 62 6.52 -10.84 5.82
CA LEU A 62 7.67 -10.02 5.50
C LEU A 62 8.43 -10.68 4.35
N LEU A 63 8.65 -9.97 3.26
CA LEU A 63 9.22 -10.48 2.03
C LEU A 63 10.62 -11.11 2.26
N GLY A 64 10.72 -12.42 2.02
CA GLY A 64 11.96 -13.19 2.27
C GLY A 64 12.34 -13.34 3.75
N GLY A 65 11.46 -12.94 4.68
CA GLY A 65 11.67 -12.92 6.12
C GLY A 65 12.04 -11.54 6.68
N PRO A 66 11.99 -11.37 8.01
CA PRO A 66 12.26 -10.09 8.67
C PRO A 66 13.63 -9.52 8.34
N GLY A 67 13.69 -8.26 7.90
CA GLY A 67 14.93 -7.55 7.59
C GLY A 67 15.71 -8.09 6.39
N ARG A 68 15.10 -8.95 5.55
CA ARG A 68 15.73 -9.44 4.33
C ARG A 68 16.12 -8.33 3.38
N PHE A 69 15.28 -7.31 3.29
CA PHE A 69 15.48 -6.10 2.51
C PHE A 69 15.32 -4.90 3.43
N ARG A 70 16.36 -4.08 3.52
CA ARG A 70 16.34 -2.89 4.36
C ARG A 70 15.58 -1.76 3.66
N ASP A 71 14.89 -0.95 4.43
CA ASP A 71 14.28 0.30 3.97
C ASP A 71 15.33 1.22 3.30
N SER A 72 14.95 1.79 2.17
CA SER A 72 15.83 2.64 1.36
C SER A 72 15.79 4.11 1.77
N GLY A 73 14.88 4.49 2.65
CA GLY A 73 14.62 5.90 2.98
C GLY A 73 13.99 6.67 1.83
N MET A 74 13.68 7.94 2.09
CA MET A 74 13.13 8.85 1.09
C MET A 74 14.13 9.14 -0.04
N VAL A 75 13.61 9.46 -1.23
CA VAL A 75 14.42 9.77 -2.41
C VAL A 75 15.46 10.85 -2.13
N GLY A 76 16.70 10.58 -2.54
CA GLY A 76 17.81 11.52 -2.36
C GLY A 76 18.46 11.49 -0.98
N THR A 77 18.06 10.60 -0.09
CA THR A 77 18.71 10.42 1.23
C THR A 77 19.85 9.41 1.17
N PRO A 78 20.83 9.48 2.10
CA PRO A 78 21.98 8.57 2.11
C PRO A 78 21.65 7.07 2.14
N PRO A 79 20.58 6.60 2.82
CA PRO A 79 20.17 5.19 2.76
C PRO A 79 19.93 4.63 1.36
N ASN A 80 19.57 5.49 0.37
CA ASN A 80 19.39 5.05 -1.03
C ASN A 80 20.67 4.44 -1.64
N ASP A 81 21.85 4.78 -1.11
CA ASP A 81 23.13 4.29 -1.62
C ASP A 81 23.64 3.04 -0.89
N ARG A 82 22.93 2.56 0.11
CA ARG A 82 23.29 1.33 0.84
C ARG A 82 23.14 0.12 -0.09
N PRO A 83 24.12 -0.80 -0.08
CA PRO A 83 24.07 -1.98 -0.94
C PRO A 83 23.00 -3.01 -0.52
N ASP A 84 22.53 -2.95 0.72
CA ASP A 84 21.54 -3.84 1.33
C ASP A 84 20.11 -3.26 1.31
N CYS A 85 19.91 -2.02 0.81
CA CYS A 85 18.59 -1.44 0.73
C CYS A 85 17.75 -2.05 -0.41
N PHE A 86 16.44 -2.05 -0.24
CA PHE A 86 15.50 -2.68 -1.17
C PHE A 86 15.57 -2.07 -2.56
N TRP A 87 15.71 -0.76 -2.66
CA TRP A 87 15.82 -0.03 -3.93
C TRP A 87 16.99 -0.49 -4.81
N ARG A 88 18.13 -0.88 -4.19
CA ARG A 88 19.33 -1.29 -4.92
C ARG A 88 19.42 -2.80 -5.17
N THR A 89 18.51 -3.55 -4.58
CA THR A 89 18.48 -5.00 -4.78
C THR A 89 18.16 -5.34 -6.23
N ASP A 90 18.87 -6.32 -6.81
CA ASP A 90 18.53 -6.86 -8.12
C ASP A 90 17.07 -7.29 -8.15
N LEU A 91 16.32 -6.82 -9.15
CA LEU A 91 14.88 -6.98 -9.24
C LEU A 91 14.43 -8.46 -9.16
N LEU A 92 15.24 -9.37 -9.71
CA LEU A 92 14.92 -10.80 -9.71
C LEU A 92 14.91 -11.38 -8.29
N VAL A 93 15.75 -10.90 -7.40
CA VAL A 93 15.87 -11.46 -6.03
C VAL A 93 14.56 -11.34 -5.25
N PRO A 94 13.98 -10.14 -5.03
CA PRO A 94 12.68 -10.02 -4.36
C PRO A 94 11.52 -10.56 -5.21
N ALA A 95 11.62 -10.53 -6.54
CA ALA A 95 10.59 -11.08 -7.41
C ALA A 95 10.44 -12.60 -7.23
N LEU A 96 11.51 -13.35 -7.00
CA LEU A 96 11.43 -14.79 -6.73
C LEU A 96 10.68 -15.09 -5.42
N GLU A 97 10.84 -14.25 -4.40
CA GLU A 97 10.08 -14.38 -3.15
C GLU A 97 8.57 -14.12 -3.39
N ILE A 98 8.22 -13.12 -4.19
CA ILE A 98 6.82 -12.86 -4.57
C ILE A 98 6.27 -13.99 -5.47
N VAL A 99 7.06 -14.55 -6.40
CA VAL A 99 6.65 -15.70 -7.22
C VAL A 99 6.27 -16.89 -6.33
N ALA A 100 7.07 -17.18 -5.30
CA ALA A 100 6.76 -18.25 -4.36
C ALA A 100 5.43 -18.00 -3.63
N VAL A 101 5.21 -16.76 -3.17
CA VAL A 101 3.94 -16.38 -2.52
C VAL A 101 2.76 -16.49 -3.49
N ILE A 102 2.88 -15.97 -4.72
CA ILE A 102 1.81 -16.04 -5.72
C ILE A 102 1.44 -17.50 -6.02
N ARG A 103 2.42 -18.38 -6.20
CA ARG A 103 2.17 -19.79 -6.52
C ARG A 103 1.62 -20.59 -5.33
N GLU A 104 1.97 -20.21 -4.11
CA GLU A 104 1.42 -20.78 -2.88
C GLU A 104 -0.03 -20.33 -2.65
N VAL A 105 -0.26 -19.00 -2.64
CA VAL A 105 -1.56 -18.39 -2.30
C VAL A 105 -2.56 -18.51 -3.44
N ARG A 106 -2.07 -18.49 -4.69
CA ARG A 106 -2.87 -18.53 -5.93
C ARG A 106 -3.91 -17.40 -6.00
N PRO A 107 -3.50 -16.13 -5.82
CA PRO A 107 -4.44 -15.03 -5.79
C PRO A 107 -5.05 -14.77 -7.18
N GLN A 108 -6.36 -14.52 -7.22
CA GLN A 108 -7.03 -14.05 -8.42
C GLN A 108 -6.73 -12.57 -8.66
N VAL A 109 -6.61 -11.81 -7.58
CA VAL A 109 -6.39 -10.35 -7.60
C VAL A 109 -5.12 -10.03 -6.83
N VAL A 110 -4.28 -9.18 -7.42
CA VAL A 110 -3.10 -8.58 -6.78
C VAL A 110 -3.24 -7.07 -6.80
N VAL A 111 -2.88 -6.42 -5.71
CA VAL A 111 -2.86 -4.96 -5.59
C VAL A 111 -1.45 -4.51 -5.22
N THR A 112 -0.95 -3.48 -5.90
CA THR A 112 0.34 -2.85 -5.61
C THR A 112 0.26 -1.34 -5.80
N TYR A 113 1.35 -0.63 -5.59
CA TYR A 113 1.45 0.79 -5.92
C TYR A 113 1.42 1.02 -7.43
N ASP A 114 1.16 2.28 -7.84
CA ASP A 114 1.38 2.73 -9.20
C ASP A 114 2.89 2.85 -9.54
N GLU A 115 3.20 3.25 -10.77
CA GLU A 115 4.56 3.42 -11.27
C GLU A 115 5.39 4.46 -10.53
N PHE A 116 4.72 5.42 -9.86
CA PHE A 116 5.34 6.45 -9.04
C PHE A 116 5.49 6.04 -7.57
N GLY A 117 4.94 4.88 -7.18
CA GLY A 117 4.98 4.40 -5.78
C GLY A 117 4.10 5.22 -4.84
N GLY A 118 2.99 5.74 -5.35
CA GLY A 118 2.10 6.63 -4.63
C GLY A 118 2.67 8.05 -4.49
N TYR A 119 3.70 8.25 -3.68
CA TYR A 119 4.30 9.57 -3.43
C TYR A 119 5.81 9.66 -3.72
N GLY A 120 6.35 8.72 -4.49
CA GLY A 120 7.74 8.76 -4.94
C GLY A 120 8.75 8.10 -3.99
N HIS A 121 8.30 7.31 -3.01
CA HIS A 121 9.22 6.55 -2.17
C HIS A 121 9.93 5.46 -2.97
N PRO A 122 11.27 5.32 -2.92
CA PRO A 122 12.00 4.33 -3.70
C PRO A 122 11.50 2.90 -3.49
N ASP A 123 11.18 2.51 -2.25
CA ASP A 123 10.69 1.15 -1.96
C ASP A 123 9.28 0.89 -2.49
N HIS A 124 8.42 1.90 -2.58
CA HIS A 124 7.10 1.78 -3.18
C HIS A 124 7.20 1.59 -4.70
N ILE A 125 8.10 2.35 -5.35
CA ILE A 125 8.42 2.17 -6.78
C ILE A 125 9.01 0.77 -7.01
N GLN A 126 9.90 0.32 -6.11
CA GLN A 126 10.48 -1.01 -6.22
C GLN A 126 9.45 -2.11 -5.98
N ALA A 127 8.54 -1.95 -5.02
CA ALA A 127 7.43 -2.88 -4.79
C ALA A 127 6.53 -3.01 -6.02
N HIS A 128 6.21 -1.89 -6.69
CA HIS A 128 5.51 -1.89 -7.98
C HIS A 128 6.27 -2.74 -9.01
N ARG A 129 7.56 -2.46 -9.23
CA ARG A 129 8.40 -3.15 -10.23
C ARG A 129 8.53 -4.64 -9.95
N VAL A 130 8.79 -4.99 -8.69
CA VAL A 130 8.91 -6.38 -8.22
C VAL A 130 7.60 -7.14 -8.44
N THR A 131 6.46 -6.53 -8.10
CA THR A 131 5.14 -7.15 -8.26
C THR A 131 4.83 -7.44 -9.72
N HIS A 132 5.04 -6.48 -10.61
CA HIS A 132 4.84 -6.68 -12.05
C HIS A 132 5.69 -7.82 -12.59
N TYR A 133 6.99 -7.80 -12.27
CA TYR A 133 7.92 -8.82 -12.71
C TYR A 133 7.55 -10.21 -12.16
N ALA A 134 7.16 -10.26 -10.89
CA ALA A 134 6.76 -11.53 -10.27
C ALA A 134 5.46 -12.10 -10.83
N VAL A 135 4.46 -11.27 -11.15
CA VAL A 135 3.21 -11.71 -11.80
C VAL A 135 3.49 -12.37 -13.13
N ASP A 136 4.34 -11.77 -13.97
CA ASP A 136 4.74 -12.34 -15.27
C ASP A 136 5.54 -13.64 -15.13
N LEU A 137 6.43 -13.71 -14.15
CA LEU A 137 7.22 -14.91 -13.88
C LEU A 137 6.40 -16.06 -13.29
N ALA A 138 5.41 -15.74 -12.42
CA ALA A 138 4.60 -16.73 -11.73
C ALA A 138 3.74 -17.57 -12.69
N GLU A 139 3.26 -16.99 -13.77
CA GLU A 139 2.45 -17.70 -14.78
C GLU A 139 3.27 -18.54 -15.78
N ASN A 140 4.60 -18.33 -15.84
CA ASN A 140 5.45 -19.01 -16.80
C ASN A 140 5.55 -20.52 -16.45
N PRO A 141 5.13 -21.44 -17.37
CA PRO A 141 5.02 -22.85 -17.09
C PRO A 141 6.38 -23.59 -16.99
N THR A 142 7.47 -22.93 -17.32
CA THR A 142 8.82 -23.53 -17.31
C THR A 142 9.78 -22.82 -16.36
N PHE A 143 9.34 -21.71 -15.73
CA PHE A 143 10.20 -20.91 -14.86
C PHE A 143 10.11 -21.38 -13.41
N ARG A 144 11.27 -21.75 -12.80
CA ARG A 144 11.44 -22.00 -11.36
C ARG A 144 10.28 -22.83 -10.76
N LEU A 145 10.05 -24.04 -11.30
CA LEU A 145 9.02 -24.96 -10.80
C LEU A 145 9.29 -25.45 -9.36
N ASP A 146 10.50 -25.25 -8.88
CA ASP A 146 10.88 -25.46 -7.47
C ASP A 146 10.17 -24.47 -6.50
N LEU A 147 9.64 -23.36 -7.02
CA LEU A 147 8.85 -22.37 -6.26
C LEU A 147 7.33 -22.64 -6.28
N GLY A 148 6.89 -23.78 -6.81
CA GLY A 148 5.48 -24.17 -6.91
C GLY A 148 4.96 -24.18 -8.36
N GLU A 149 3.71 -24.69 -8.51
CA GLU A 149 3.04 -24.76 -9.81
C GLU A 149 2.71 -23.37 -10.36
N PRO A 150 2.83 -23.16 -11.67
CA PRO A 150 2.51 -21.87 -12.30
C PRO A 150 1.10 -21.40 -11.96
N TRP A 151 0.98 -20.08 -11.75
CA TRP A 151 -0.30 -19.45 -11.45
C TRP A 151 -0.45 -18.14 -12.23
N THR A 152 -1.62 -17.98 -12.87
CA THR A 152 -1.98 -16.76 -13.58
C THR A 152 -2.87 -15.89 -12.71
N VAL A 153 -2.41 -14.68 -12.39
CA VAL A 153 -3.19 -13.66 -11.70
C VAL A 153 -4.21 -13.08 -12.69
N SER A 154 -5.49 -13.11 -12.34
CA SER A 154 -6.57 -12.64 -13.21
C SER A 154 -6.58 -11.12 -13.35
N LYS A 155 -6.32 -10.41 -12.24
CA LYS A 155 -6.30 -8.94 -12.22
C LYS A 155 -5.14 -8.40 -11.36
N LEU A 156 -4.46 -7.41 -11.89
CA LEU A 156 -3.49 -6.61 -11.18
C LEU A 156 -3.98 -5.17 -11.12
N TYR A 157 -4.10 -4.62 -9.92
CA TYR A 157 -4.49 -3.25 -9.69
C TYR A 157 -3.36 -2.42 -9.09
N TRP A 158 -3.38 -1.14 -9.40
CA TRP A 158 -2.61 -0.12 -8.71
C TRP A 158 -3.53 0.68 -7.79
N THR A 159 -3.06 1.03 -6.60
CA THR A 159 -3.71 2.06 -5.79
C THR A 159 -3.72 3.38 -6.53
N ALA A 160 -4.79 4.15 -6.40
CA ALA A 160 -4.95 5.41 -7.11
C ALA A 160 -5.49 6.50 -6.18
N PHE A 161 -5.07 7.74 -6.43
CA PHE A 161 -5.53 8.93 -5.72
C PHE A 161 -6.15 9.90 -6.76
N PRO A 162 -7.48 9.84 -6.99
CA PRO A 162 -8.14 10.71 -7.97
C PRO A 162 -7.94 12.17 -7.61
N ARG A 163 -7.55 13.00 -8.57
CA ARG A 163 -7.26 14.43 -8.36
C ARG A 163 -8.47 15.18 -7.81
N SER A 164 -9.68 14.87 -8.28
CA SER A 164 -10.90 15.48 -7.80
C SER A 164 -11.16 15.20 -6.31
N VAL A 165 -10.88 13.97 -5.86
CA VAL A 165 -11.06 13.56 -4.44
C VAL A 165 -10.06 14.28 -3.54
N ILE A 166 -8.78 14.34 -3.95
CA ILE A 166 -7.76 15.07 -3.19
C ILE A 166 -8.11 16.56 -3.10
N ARG A 167 -8.51 17.16 -4.22
CA ARG A 167 -8.94 18.57 -4.27
C ARG A 167 -10.08 18.83 -3.29
N ALA A 168 -11.13 18.02 -3.33
CA ALA A 168 -12.26 18.13 -2.42
C ALA A 168 -11.84 18.00 -0.95
N GLY A 169 -10.91 17.07 -0.65
CA GLY A 169 -10.34 16.91 0.68
C GLY A 169 -9.58 18.15 1.17
N ILE A 170 -8.69 18.70 0.34
CA ILE A 170 -7.93 19.92 0.67
C ILE A 170 -8.88 21.11 0.87
N GLU A 171 -9.87 21.29 0.00
CA GLU A 171 -10.85 22.37 0.11
C GLU A 171 -11.67 22.26 1.41
N ALA A 172 -12.10 21.04 1.77
CA ALA A 172 -12.81 20.80 3.00
C ALA A 172 -11.99 21.09 4.25
N MET A 173 -10.70 20.71 4.26
CA MET A 173 -9.76 21.04 5.36
C MET A 173 -9.56 22.55 5.49
N ARG A 174 -9.33 23.26 4.37
CA ARG A 174 -9.21 24.72 4.34
C ARG A 174 -10.47 25.41 4.89
N ALA A 175 -11.65 24.92 4.52
CA ALA A 175 -12.92 25.44 5.02
C ALA A 175 -13.10 25.29 6.55
N GLN A 176 -12.41 24.33 7.15
CA GLN A 176 -12.39 24.08 8.61
C GLN A 176 -11.24 24.83 9.31
N GLY A 177 -10.45 25.60 8.56
CA GLY A 177 -9.35 26.38 9.12
C GLY A 177 -8.09 25.56 9.40
N VAL A 178 -7.95 24.37 8.82
CA VAL A 178 -6.69 23.61 8.87
C VAL A 178 -5.68 24.30 7.95
N ASP A 179 -4.53 24.67 8.51
CA ASP A 179 -3.44 25.37 7.82
C ASP A 179 -2.16 24.56 8.08
N ASP A 180 -1.86 23.63 7.19
CA ASP A 180 -0.68 22.78 7.23
C ASP A 180 -0.06 22.64 5.84
N ASP A 181 1.08 21.94 5.75
CA ASP A 181 1.82 21.76 4.49
C ASP A 181 0.96 21.07 3.43
N PHE A 182 0.08 20.14 3.80
CA PHE A 182 -0.78 19.45 2.85
C PHE A 182 -1.86 20.38 2.30
N THR A 183 -2.49 21.17 3.15
CA THR A 183 -3.50 22.15 2.73
C THR A 183 -2.89 23.33 1.96
N ALA A 184 -1.59 23.59 2.11
CA ALA A 184 -0.88 24.60 1.34
C ALA A 184 -0.58 24.17 -0.11
N MET A 185 -0.60 22.86 -0.41
CA MET A 185 -0.31 22.33 -1.75
C MET A 185 -1.38 22.70 -2.77
N ASP A 186 -0.97 22.93 -4.02
CA ASP A 186 -1.90 23.02 -5.14
C ASP A 186 -2.34 21.61 -5.56
N PRO A 187 -3.64 21.28 -5.52
CA PRO A 187 -4.12 19.95 -5.93
C PRO A 187 -3.77 19.57 -7.37
N ASP A 188 -3.53 20.56 -8.24
CA ASP A 188 -3.17 20.32 -9.64
C ASP A 188 -1.70 19.94 -9.82
N ASP A 189 -0.84 20.33 -8.89
CA ASP A 189 0.60 20.07 -8.93
C ASP A 189 1.05 18.83 -8.12
N LEU A 190 0.10 18.09 -7.53
CA LEU A 190 0.43 16.92 -6.73
C LEU A 190 0.88 15.74 -7.61
N PRO A 191 2.14 15.30 -7.49
CA PRO A 191 2.72 14.27 -8.36
C PRO A 191 2.10 12.87 -8.13
N PHE A 192 1.48 12.66 -6.98
CA PHE A 192 0.82 11.40 -6.61
C PHE A 192 -0.67 11.34 -7.00
N ALA A 193 -1.25 12.46 -7.44
CA ALA A 193 -2.63 12.49 -7.90
C ALA A 193 -2.71 12.04 -9.36
N CYS A 194 -3.63 11.14 -9.64
CA CYS A 194 -3.93 10.71 -11.01
C CYS A 194 -5.18 11.40 -11.56
N ASP A 195 -5.28 11.46 -12.89
CA ASP A 195 -6.47 11.95 -13.55
C ASP A 195 -7.65 10.99 -13.31
N ASP A 196 -8.82 11.53 -13.12
CA ASP A 196 -10.03 10.78 -12.70
C ASP A 196 -10.48 9.74 -13.73
N ASP A 197 -10.20 9.96 -15.00
CA ASP A 197 -10.49 9.04 -16.11
C ASP A 197 -9.59 7.80 -16.14
N LEU A 198 -8.46 7.83 -15.43
CA LEU A 198 -7.59 6.67 -15.26
C LEU A 198 -8.09 5.71 -14.16
N VAL A 199 -8.98 6.18 -13.29
CA VAL A 199 -9.52 5.38 -12.19
C VAL A 199 -10.60 4.44 -12.72
N THR A 200 -10.33 3.15 -12.65
CA THR A 200 -11.20 2.10 -13.18
C THR A 200 -12.12 1.47 -12.15
N THR A 201 -11.79 1.63 -10.88
CA THR A 201 -12.45 0.91 -9.80
C THR A 201 -12.54 1.77 -8.54
N ALA A 202 -13.70 1.78 -7.89
CA ALA A 202 -13.96 2.50 -6.65
C ALA A 202 -14.64 1.56 -5.65
N ILE A 203 -13.98 1.28 -4.54
CA ILE A 203 -14.45 0.34 -3.52
C ILE A 203 -14.99 1.10 -2.32
N GLU A 204 -16.30 1.03 -2.15
CA GLU A 204 -16.96 1.54 -0.95
C GLU A 204 -16.59 0.70 0.27
N ALA A 205 -15.91 1.32 1.22
CA ALA A 205 -15.44 0.72 2.46
C ALA A 205 -15.78 1.58 3.69
N GLY A 206 -16.72 2.52 3.58
CA GLY A 206 -17.12 3.43 4.68
C GLY A 206 -17.55 2.69 5.95
N GLY A 207 -18.21 1.53 5.80
CA GLY A 207 -18.57 0.68 6.93
C GLY A 207 -17.37 0.08 7.70
N TYR A 208 -16.15 0.22 7.18
CA TYR A 208 -14.91 -0.32 7.77
C TYR A 208 -13.96 0.79 8.23
N LEU A 209 -14.43 2.04 8.28
CA LEU A 209 -13.60 3.18 8.64
C LEU A 209 -13.00 3.04 10.04
N ASP A 210 -13.76 2.56 11.02
CA ASP A 210 -13.27 2.35 12.39
C ASP A 210 -12.07 1.38 12.42
N ARG A 211 -12.13 0.30 11.63
CA ARG A 211 -11.02 -0.68 11.51
C ARG A 211 -9.82 -0.07 10.79
N LYS A 212 -10.04 0.71 9.74
CA LYS A 212 -9.01 1.45 9.04
C LYS A 212 -8.28 2.42 9.98
N MET A 213 -9.04 3.20 10.75
CA MET A 213 -8.49 4.15 11.72
C MET A 213 -7.75 3.44 12.87
N ALA A 214 -8.26 2.30 13.35
CA ALA A 214 -7.58 1.49 14.35
C ALA A 214 -6.24 0.95 13.83
N ALA A 215 -6.19 0.49 12.58
CA ALA A 215 -4.96 0.03 11.93
C ALA A 215 -3.94 1.16 11.77
N LEU A 216 -4.38 2.35 11.39
CA LEU A 216 -3.49 3.53 11.31
C LEU A 216 -2.93 3.91 12.68
N ARG A 217 -3.77 3.94 13.73
CA ARG A 217 -3.33 4.21 15.11
C ARG A 217 -2.33 3.18 15.64
N ALA A 218 -2.38 1.95 15.12
CA ALA A 218 -1.41 0.91 15.49
C ALA A 218 0.01 1.24 15.02
N HIS A 219 0.18 2.07 13.98
CA HIS A 219 1.47 2.57 13.53
C HIS A 219 1.89 3.85 14.28
N GLY A 220 1.89 3.79 15.62
CA GLY A 220 2.09 4.94 16.50
C GLY A 220 3.41 5.68 16.29
N THR A 221 4.49 4.98 15.90
CA THR A 221 5.77 5.65 15.60
C THR A 221 5.73 6.45 14.29
N GLN A 222 4.78 6.19 13.39
CA GLN A 222 4.74 6.73 12.03
C GLN A 222 3.55 7.66 11.77
N VAL A 223 2.50 7.55 12.56
CA VAL A 223 1.24 8.25 12.33
C VAL A 223 0.84 9.03 13.58
N SER A 224 0.84 10.36 13.47
CA SER A 224 0.35 11.22 14.55
C SER A 224 -1.19 11.26 14.54
N VAL A 225 -1.80 10.94 15.67
CA VAL A 225 -3.26 11.04 15.85
C VAL A 225 -3.75 12.50 15.84
N ASP A 226 -2.86 13.44 16.12
CA ASP A 226 -3.13 14.88 16.09
C ASP A 226 -2.78 15.51 14.71
N GLY A 227 -2.27 14.71 13.78
CA GLY A 227 -1.84 15.17 12.45
C GLY A 227 -3.00 15.39 11.49
N GLY A 228 -2.77 16.19 10.44
CA GLY A 228 -3.77 16.57 9.44
C GLY A 228 -4.49 15.40 8.78
N PHE A 229 -3.85 14.24 8.68
CA PHE A 229 -4.47 13.02 8.14
C PHE A 229 -5.64 12.52 9.03
N PHE A 230 -5.48 12.49 10.36
CA PHE A 230 -6.57 12.14 11.27
C PHE A 230 -7.59 13.26 11.40
N ALA A 231 -7.16 14.53 11.38
CA ALA A 231 -8.06 15.66 11.32
C ALA A 231 -8.95 15.61 10.07
N LEU A 232 -8.40 15.16 8.93
CA LEU A 232 -9.19 14.92 7.73
C LEU A 232 -10.24 13.81 7.95
N ALA A 233 -9.86 12.69 8.56
CA ALA A 233 -10.79 11.59 8.84
C ALA A 233 -11.90 12.00 9.81
N ASP A 234 -11.57 12.74 10.85
CA ASP A 234 -12.53 13.19 11.87
C ASP A 234 -13.44 14.34 11.37
N ASN A 235 -12.92 15.20 10.51
CA ASN A 235 -13.60 16.43 10.08
C ASN A 235 -14.30 16.31 8.71
N VAL A 236 -13.75 15.57 7.77
CA VAL A 236 -14.33 15.36 6.43
C VAL A 236 -15.14 14.07 6.36
N GLY A 237 -14.96 13.20 7.38
CA GLY A 237 -15.79 12.04 7.63
C GLY A 237 -15.56 10.87 6.69
N ALA A 238 -16.47 9.90 6.79
CA ALA A 238 -16.42 8.64 6.03
C ALA A 238 -16.40 8.83 4.50
N GLU A 239 -16.89 9.95 3.98
CA GLU A 239 -16.95 10.22 2.54
C GLU A 239 -15.55 10.36 1.91
N ALA A 240 -14.58 10.98 2.60
CA ALA A 240 -13.23 11.17 2.07
C ALA A 240 -12.34 9.94 2.21
N PHE A 241 -12.57 9.10 3.23
CA PHE A 241 -11.74 7.92 3.55
C PHE A 241 -12.46 6.60 3.36
N GLY A 242 -13.76 6.64 3.11
CA GLY A 242 -14.61 5.46 2.98
C GLY A 242 -14.52 4.80 1.62
N THR A 243 -14.06 5.50 0.59
CA THR A 243 -13.89 4.94 -0.76
C THR A 243 -12.42 4.81 -1.08
N GLU A 244 -12.00 3.65 -1.56
CA GLU A 244 -10.64 3.40 -2.04
C GLU A 244 -10.66 3.20 -3.56
N TYR A 245 -9.69 3.84 -4.24
CA TYR A 245 -9.65 3.91 -5.70
C TYR A 245 -8.49 3.11 -6.26
N PHE A 246 -8.72 2.52 -7.45
CA PHE A 246 -7.75 1.68 -8.11
C PHE A 246 -7.76 1.90 -9.63
N ARG A 247 -6.60 1.61 -10.26
CA ARG A 247 -6.45 1.45 -11.72
C ARG A 247 -6.21 0.00 -12.04
N LEU A 248 -6.97 -0.55 -12.97
CA LEU A 248 -6.69 -1.88 -13.51
C LEU A 248 -5.44 -1.79 -14.41
N ALA A 249 -4.34 -2.39 -13.96
CA ALA A 249 -3.09 -2.45 -14.71
C ALA A 249 -3.01 -3.67 -15.62
N ARG A 250 -3.66 -4.78 -15.24
CA ARG A 250 -3.71 -6.03 -16.01
C ARG A 250 -5.03 -6.74 -15.76
N GLY A 251 -5.53 -7.40 -16.80
CA GLY A 251 -6.80 -8.12 -16.77
C GLY A 251 -7.88 -7.41 -17.58
N THR A 252 -9.13 -7.80 -17.37
CA THR A 252 -10.28 -7.23 -18.07
C THR A 252 -11.25 -6.66 -17.07
N LEU A 253 -11.78 -5.46 -17.34
CA LEU A 253 -12.84 -4.88 -16.53
C LEU A 253 -14.09 -5.75 -16.56
N GLY A 254 -14.68 -5.98 -15.40
CA GLY A 254 -15.96 -6.64 -15.24
C GLY A 254 -17.13 -5.67 -15.38
N VAL A 255 -18.22 -5.96 -14.67
CA VAL A 255 -19.39 -5.09 -14.65
C VAL A 255 -19.07 -3.80 -13.89
N THR A 256 -19.38 -2.65 -14.53
CA THR A 256 -19.16 -1.32 -13.96
C THR A 256 -20.46 -0.71 -13.44
N GLY A 257 -20.35 0.16 -12.44
CA GLY A 257 -21.43 0.99 -11.94
C GLY A 257 -21.83 2.11 -12.92
N ALA A 258 -22.74 2.97 -12.49
CA ALA A 258 -23.26 4.07 -13.30
C ALA A 258 -22.19 5.13 -13.68
N ASP A 259 -21.12 5.23 -12.89
CA ASP A 259 -19.97 6.11 -13.12
C ASP A 259 -18.89 5.49 -14.03
N GLY A 260 -19.14 4.28 -14.55
CA GLY A 260 -18.20 3.54 -15.41
C GLY A 260 -17.09 2.83 -14.67
N ARG A 261 -17.10 2.82 -13.33
CA ARG A 261 -16.09 2.15 -12.48
C ARG A 261 -16.61 0.82 -11.95
N GLU A 262 -15.71 -0.14 -11.78
CA GLU A 262 -16.04 -1.35 -11.01
C GLU A 262 -16.23 -0.99 -9.54
N THR A 263 -17.12 -1.72 -8.87
CA THR A 263 -17.40 -1.58 -7.44
C THR A 263 -16.89 -2.78 -6.62
N ASP A 264 -16.21 -3.71 -7.29
CA ASP A 264 -15.61 -4.89 -6.70
C ASP A 264 -14.33 -5.26 -7.48
N LEU A 265 -13.22 -5.52 -6.76
CA LEU A 265 -11.95 -5.93 -7.36
C LEU A 265 -12.04 -7.30 -8.06
N PHE A 266 -13.01 -8.12 -7.67
CA PHE A 266 -13.26 -9.45 -8.28
C PHE A 266 -14.29 -9.40 -9.42
N ALA A 267 -14.80 -8.25 -9.81
CA ALA A 267 -15.76 -8.13 -10.90
C ALA A 267 -15.24 -8.81 -12.18
N GLY A 268 -15.99 -9.80 -12.70
CA GLY A 268 -15.60 -10.56 -13.90
C GLY A 268 -14.47 -11.58 -13.72
N VAL A 269 -13.99 -11.80 -12.51
CA VAL A 269 -13.07 -12.91 -12.20
C VAL A 269 -13.87 -14.21 -12.17
N PRO A 270 -13.45 -15.27 -12.87
CA PRO A 270 -14.10 -16.59 -12.78
C PRO A 270 -14.05 -17.15 -11.36
N GLU A 271 -15.15 -17.84 -10.97
CA GLU A 271 -15.23 -18.59 -9.73
C GLU A 271 -14.24 -19.78 -9.67
#